data_50aa75346df2a889040169b1b0750b41
#
_entry.id   50aa75346df2a889040169b1b0750b41
#
_cell.length_a   1.000
_cell.length_b   1.000
_cell.length_c   1.000
_cell.angle_alpha   90.00
_cell.angle_beta   90.00
_cell.angle_gamma   90.00
#
_symmetry.space_group_name_H-M   'P 1'
#
loop_
_entity.id
_entity.type
_entity.pdbx_description
1 polymer ?
#
loop_
_entity_poly.entity_id
_entity_poly.type
_entity_poly.pdbx_seq_one_letter_code
_entity_poly.pdbx_strand_id
1 'polypeptide(L)'
;MTKSNTKYAILIPWVELYSGNALLLEVRSKLVKQPGEVCFPGGRAEPGESVTEAAIRETCEELGIVPDAIEVLAELEPLTMGDGRAVYPVTARLQIESIEDLDLSEDEVAEVFLLPAKWLEENPPVHYDLAATPDEELPEKLLGYLSNYGDYRKTGQTDYYEYEGHGIWGLTARIIGKLGY
;
A
#
# COMPACT_ATOMS: atom_id res chain seq x y z
N MET A 1 16.70 -24.63 10.83
CA MET A 1 15.65 -24.15 9.91
C MET A 1 16.08 -22.76 9.47
N THR A 2 16.60 -22.65 8.27
CA THR A 2 16.93 -21.35 7.65
C THR A 2 15.63 -20.59 7.45
N LYS A 3 15.44 -19.47 8.17
CA LYS A 3 14.36 -18.51 7.89
C LYS A 3 14.49 -18.16 6.39
N SER A 4 13.46 -18.41 5.62
CA SER A 4 13.37 -17.99 4.24
C SER A 4 13.64 -16.48 4.20
N ASN A 5 14.71 -16.08 3.54
CA ASN A 5 15.12 -14.67 3.42
C ASN A 5 14.30 -13.97 2.33
N THR A 6 12.99 -14.24 2.32
CA THR A 6 12.05 -13.71 1.33
C THR A 6 11.88 -12.22 1.59
N LYS A 7 12.30 -11.41 0.62
CA LYS A 7 12.07 -9.96 0.61
C LYS A 7 10.76 -9.66 -0.09
N TYR A 8 10.05 -8.67 0.40
CA TYR A 8 8.89 -8.07 -0.25
C TYR A 8 9.24 -6.63 -0.58
N ALA A 9 8.97 -6.21 -1.79
CA ALA A 9 9.23 -4.85 -2.25
C ALA A 9 7.91 -4.21 -2.66
N ILE A 10 7.75 -2.94 -2.35
CA ILE A 10 6.60 -2.14 -2.77
C ILE A 10 7.10 -0.86 -3.43
N LEU A 11 6.37 -0.39 -4.41
CA LEU A 11 6.56 0.94 -4.98
C LEU A 11 5.65 1.93 -4.23
N ILE A 12 6.18 3.11 -3.92
CA ILE A 12 5.41 4.26 -3.44
C ILE A 12 5.31 5.23 -4.63
N PRO A 13 4.25 5.12 -5.45
CA PRO A 13 4.17 5.81 -6.72
C PRO A 13 3.56 7.20 -6.54
N TRP A 14 4.33 8.22 -6.86
CA TRP A 14 3.88 9.60 -6.95
C TRP A 14 3.44 9.93 -8.37
N VAL A 15 2.26 10.49 -8.49
CA VAL A 15 1.71 11.04 -9.75
C VAL A 15 1.63 12.55 -9.62
N GLU A 16 2.17 13.26 -10.61
CA GLU A 16 2.10 14.71 -10.66
C GLU A 16 0.79 15.14 -11.32
N LEU A 17 -0.02 15.88 -10.57
CA LEU A 17 -1.28 16.45 -11.03
C LEU A 17 -1.16 17.97 -11.14
N TYR A 18 -2.07 18.61 -11.88
CA TYR A 18 -2.16 20.07 -11.92
C TYR A 18 -2.37 20.69 -10.52
N SER A 19 -3.05 19.97 -9.63
CA SER A 19 -3.35 20.39 -8.25
C SER A 19 -2.24 20.04 -7.24
N GLY A 20 -1.13 19.43 -7.65
CA GLY A 20 -0.05 18.95 -6.80
C GLY A 20 0.18 17.45 -6.94
N ASN A 21 1.02 16.88 -6.09
CA ASN A 21 1.33 15.45 -6.13
C ASN A 21 0.24 14.60 -5.44
N ALA A 22 0.07 13.39 -5.93
CA ALA A 22 -0.78 12.39 -5.31
C ALA A 22 -0.05 11.04 -5.24
N LEU A 23 -0.37 10.22 -4.24
CA LEU A 23 0.00 8.82 -4.19
C LEU A 23 -0.99 7.99 -4.99
N LEU A 24 -0.50 7.10 -5.85
CA LEU A 24 -1.35 6.08 -6.44
C LEU A 24 -1.42 4.90 -5.47
N LEU A 25 -2.62 4.49 -5.15
CA LEU A 25 -2.93 3.33 -4.32
C LEU A 25 -3.85 2.38 -5.08
N GLU A 26 -3.78 1.11 -4.75
CA GLU A 26 -4.61 0.07 -5.32
C GLU A 26 -5.51 -0.57 -4.28
N VAL A 27 -6.66 -1.08 -4.74
CA VAL A 27 -7.57 -1.92 -3.98
C VAL A 27 -7.36 -3.36 -4.45
N ARG A 28 -7.05 -4.25 -3.53
CA ARG A 28 -6.79 -5.66 -3.83
C ARG A 28 -8.03 -6.38 -4.37
N SER A 29 -7.84 -7.17 -5.42
CA SER A 29 -8.89 -8.00 -6.01
C SER A 29 -9.46 -9.02 -5.01
N LYS A 30 -10.66 -9.52 -5.31
CA LYS A 30 -11.30 -10.61 -4.54
C LYS A 30 -10.61 -11.96 -4.70
N LEU A 31 -9.71 -12.10 -5.67
CA LEU A 31 -9.01 -13.34 -6.01
C LEU A 31 -7.70 -13.52 -5.23
N VAL A 32 -7.20 -12.46 -4.59
CA VAL A 32 -5.96 -12.50 -3.81
C VAL A 32 -6.23 -12.46 -2.31
N LYS A 33 -5.18 -12.64 -1.52
CA LYS A 33 -5.27 -12.50 -0.06
C LYS A 33 -5.59 -11.06 0.31
N GLN A 34 -6.34 -10.88 1.43
CA GLN A 34 -6.72 -9.55 1.93
C GLN A 34 -7.56 -8.77 0.91
N PRO A 35 -8.65 -9.36 0.40
CA PRO A 35 -9.45 -8.75 -0.65
C PRO A 35 -10.05 -7.42 -0.19
N GLY A 36 -10.05 -6.43 -1.09
CA GLY A 36 -10.60 -5.11 -0.84
C GLY A 36 -9.73 -4.20 0.05
N GLU A 37 -8.59 -4.68 0.57
CA GLU A 37 -7.67 -3.81 1.30
C GLU A 37 -6.92 -2.88 0.35
N VAL A 38 -6.62 -1.69 0.86
CA VAL A 38 -5.83 -0.69 0.13
C VAL A 38 -4.34 -0.91 0.37
N CYS A 39 -3.55 -0.98 -0.69
CA CYS A 39 -2.12 -1.13 -0.61
C CYS A 39 -1.36 -0.30 -1.66
N PHE A 40 -0.06 -0.28 -1.53
CA PHE A 40 0.85 0.12 -2.59
C PHE A 40 1.11 -1.06 -3.51
N PRO A 41 1.31 -0.85 -4.82
CA PRO A 41 1.71 -1.92 -5.74
C PRO A 41 3.04 -2.55 -5.30
N GLY A 42 3.16 -3.85 -5.53
CA GLY A 42 4.37 -4.57 -5.20
C GLY A 42 4.15 -5.98 -4.67
N GLY A 43 5.24 -6.73 -4.55
CA GLY A 43 5.17 -8.13 -4.22
C GLY A 43 6.47 -8.74 -3.72
N ARG A 44 6.64 -10.01 -4.02
CA ARG A 44 7.78 -10.80 -3.59
C ARG A 44 8.95 -10.67 -4.56
N ALA A 45 10.14 -10.32 -4.05
CA ALA A 45 11.35 -10.37 -4.85
C ALA A 45 11.70 -11.81 -5.26
N GLU A 46 12.06 -12.01 -6.52
CA GLU A 46 12.53 -13.26 -7.06
C GLU A 46 14.00 -13.54 -6.69
N PRO A 47 14.48 -14.80 -6.80
CA PRO A 47 15.86 -15.13 -6.51
C PRO A 47 16.85 -14.38 -7.41
N GLY A 48 17.68 -13.54 -6.81
CA GLY A 48 18.69 -12.74 -7.52
C GLY A 48 18.23 -11.33 -7.88
N GLU A 49 16.95 -11.02 -7.67
CA GLU A 49 16.36 -9.71 -7.93
C GLU A 49 16.66 -8.75 -6.78
N SER A 50 16.98 -7.51 -7.08
CA SER A 50 17.04 -6.43 -6.11
C SER A 50 15.62 -6.01 -5.68
N VAL A 51 15.50 -5.28 -4.57
CA VAL A 51 14.19 -4.79 -4.10
C VAL A 51 13.60 -3.76 -5.06
N THR A 52 14.44 -2.96 -5.70
CA THR A 52 14.00 -1.98 -6.70
C THR A 52 13.49 -2.67 -7.96
N GLU A 53 14.21 -3.69 -8.48
CA GLU A 53 13.75 -4.47 -9.65
C GLU A 53 12.42 -5.16 -9.36
N ALA A 54 12.28 -5.77 -8.17
CA ALA A 54 11.02 -6.40 -7.75
C ALA A 54 9.86 -5.40 -7.69
N ALA A 55 10.07 -4.24 -7.05
CA ALA A 55 9.03 -3.20 -6.97
C ALA A 55 8.58 -2.72 -8.35
N ILE A 56 9.53 -2.51 -9.28
CA ILE A 56 9.23 -2.09 -10.66
C ILE A 56 8.45 -3.19 -11.39
N ARG A 57 8.94 -4.44 -11.38
CA ARG A 57 8.32 -5.57 -12.08
C ARG A 57 6.87 -5.77 -11.62
N GLU A 58 6.65 -5.91 -10.30
CA GLU A 58 5.33 -6.11 -9.72
C GLU A 58 4.39 -4.94 -10.10
N THR A 59 4.86 -3.69 -9.98
CA THR A 59 4.05 -2.53 -10.38
C THR A 59 3.69 -2.54 -11.86
N CYS A 60 4.61 -2.96 -12.73
CA CYS A 60 4.33 -3.09 -14.16
C CYS A 60 3.30 -4.19 -14.44
N GLU A 61 3.37 -5.32 -13.72
CA GLU A 61 2.44 -6.45 -13.84
C GLU A 61 1.04 -6.07 -13.33
N GLU A 62 0.95 -5.36 -12.19
CA GLU A 62 -0.31 -4.97 -11.57
C GLU A 62 -1.01 -3.82 -12.31
N LEU A 63 -0.26 -2.80 -12.75
CA LEU A 63 -0.83 -1.59 -13.37
C LEU A 63 -0.81 -1.59 -14.91
N GLY A 64 -0.21 -2.60 -15.56
CA GLY A 64 -0.09 -2.67 -17.02
C GLY A 64 0.78 -1.57 -17.62
N ILE A 65 1.79 -1.10 -16.90
CA ILE A 65 2.70 -0.05 -17.38
C ILE A 65 4.07 -0.63 -17.75
N VAL A 66 4.85 0.15 -18.48
CA VAL A 66 6.23 -0.23 -18.84
C VAL A 66 7.24 0.33 -17.83
N PRO A 67 8.40 -0.32 -17.62
CA PRO A 67 9.40 0.15 -16.67
C PRO A 67 9.86 1.60 -16.91
N ASP A 68 9.91 2.05 -18.17
CA ASP A 68 10.32 3.41 -18.54
C ASP A 68 9.35 4.50 -18.02
N ALA A 69 8.13 4.12 -17.63
CA ALA A 69 7.17 5.02 -16.99
C ALA A 69 7.46 5.23 -15.49
N ILE A 70 8.45 4.53 -14.92
CA ILE A 70 8.79 4.55 -13.49
C ILE A 70 10.14 5.22 -13.28
N GLU A 71 10.16 6.43 -12.76
CA GLU A 71 11.37 7.13 -12.34
C GLU A 71 11.61 6.85 -10.84
N VAL A 72 12.54 5.97 -10.53
CA VAL A 72 12.93 5.65 -9.14
C VAL A 72 13.58 6.87 -8.49
N LEU A 73 13.10 7.25 -7.31
CA LEU A 73 13.62 8.37 -6.53
C LEU A 73 14.55 7.90 -5.42
N ALA A 74 14.14 6.91 -4.63
CA ALA A 74 14.93 6.37 -3.53
C ALA A 74 14.41 5.01 -3.05
N GLU A 75 15.31 4.19 -2.48
CA GLU A 75 14.95 3.11 -1.56
C GLU A 75 14.81 3.68 -0.14
N LEU A 76 13.76 3.30 0.56
CA LEU A 76 13.53 3.73 1.94
C LEU A 76 13.92 2.62 2.94
N GLU A 77 14.01 2.98 4.21
CA GLU A 77 14.31 2.02 5.28
C GLU A 77 13.23 0.92 5.34
N PRO A 78 13.64 -0.36 5.40
CA PRO A 78 12.69 -1.46 5.44
C PRO A 78 11.83 -1.44 6.70
N LEU A 79 10.59 -1.92 6.57
CA LEU A 79 9.67 -2.08 7.67
C LEU A 79 9.53 -3.56 8.03
N THR A 80 9.68 -3.88 9.31
CA THR A 80 9.42 -5.23 9.79
C THR A 80 7.93 -5.39 10.10
N MET A 81 7.33 -6.45 9.57
CA MET A 81 5.96 -6.87 9.84
C MET A 81 5.88 -7.65 11.15
N GLY A 82 4.66 -7.78 11.71
CA GLY A 82 4.42 -8.51 12.95
C GLY A 82 4.83 -10.00 12.90
N ASP A 83 4.86 -10.59 11.72
CA ASP A 83 5.31 -11.98 11.49
C ASP A 83 6.81 -12.12 11.21
N GLY A 84 7.56 -11.01 11.28
CA GLY A 84 9.01 -10.94 11.10
C GLY A 84 9.47 -10.82 9.64
N ARG A 85 8.54 -10.70 8.67
CA ARG A 85 8.88 -10.38 7.27
C ARG A 85 9.32 -8.92 7.17
N ALA A 86 10.24 -8.62 6.25
CA ALA A 86 10.65 -7.26 5.93
C ALA A 86 10.04 -6.84 4.59
N VAL A 87 9.48 -5.62 4.57
CA VAL A 87 8.99 -4.95 3.36
C VAL A 87 9.91 -3.78 3.07
N TYR A 88 10.34 -3.68 1.84
CA TYR A 88 11.29 -2.70 1.32
C TYR A 88 10.54 -1.69 0.44
N PRO A 89 10.28 -0.47 0.94
CA PRO A 89 9.62 0.54 0.14
C PRO A 89 10.60 1.24 -0.81
N VAL A 90 10.16 1.43 -2.05
CA VAL A 90 10.88 2.18 -3.09
C VAL A 90 9.98 3.33 -3.51
N THR A 91 10.42 4.56 -3.36
CA THR A 91 9.65 5.71 -3.83
C THR A 91 10.01 6.04 -5.27
N ALA A 92 9.00 6.32 -6.08
CA ALA A 92 9.15 6.61 -7.50
C ALA A 92 8.11 7.62 -7.99
N ARG A 93 8.41 8.29 -9.10
CA ARG A 93 7.44 9.08 -9.85
C ARG A 93 6.92 8.23 -11.00
N LEU A 94 5.61 8.19 -11.19
CA LEU A 94 4.98 7.59 -12.36
C LEU A 94 4.75 8.64 -13.43
N GLN A 95 5.20 8.34 -14.64
CA GLN A 95 4.99 9.15 -15.85
C GLN A 95 3.79 8.57 -16.60
N ILE A 96 2.59 8.86 -16.10
CA ILE A 96 1.31 8.45 -16.69
C ILE A 96 0.45 9.70 -16.96
N GLU A 97 -0.36 9.65 -18.01
CA GLU A 97 -1.27 10.77 -18.36
C GLU A 97 -2.55 10.71 -17.52
N SER A 98 -3.08 9.52 -17.31
CA SER A 98 -4.29 9.28 -16.52
C SER A 98 -4.26 7.89 -15.90
N ILE A 99 -4.93 7.71 -14.75
CA ILE A 99 -5.14 6.39 -14.14
C ILE A 99 -6.18 5.56 -14.90
N GLU A 100 -7.05 6.21 -15.68
CA GLU A 100 -8.04 5.54 -16.54
C GLU A 100 -7.41 4.82 -17.74
N ASP A 101 -6.17 5.15 -18.09
CA ASP A 101 -5.43 4.52 -19.20
C ASP A 101 -4.61 3.29 -18.75
N LEU A 102 -4.65 2.94 -17.47
CA LEU A 102 -3.95 1.78 -16.92
C LEU A 102 -4.66 0.48 -17.32
N ASP A 103 -3.88 -0.55 -17.67
CA ASP A 103 -4.36 -1.90 -17.98
C ASP A 103 -4.18 -2.83 -16.78
N LEU A 104 -5.07 -2.68 -15.80
CA LEU A 104 -4.96 -3.35 -14.50
C LEU A 104 -5.04 -4.87 -14.63
N SER A 105 -4.19 -5.57 -13.87
CA SER A 105 -4.30 -7.01 -13.66
C SER A 105 -5.56 -7.31 -12.82
N GLU A 106 -6.71 -7.61 -13.45
CA GLU A 106 -7.99 -7.83 -12.77
C GLU A 106 -7.93 -8.97 -11.73
N ASP A 107 -7.00 -9.91 -11.90
CA ASP A 107 -6.78 -11.00 -10.94
C ASP A 107 -6.17 -10.48 -9.62
N GLU A 108 -5.45 -9.37 -9.64
CA GLU A 108 -4.71 -8.84 -8.49
C GLU A 108 -5.24 -7.50 -8.00
N VAL A 109 -5.64 -6.62 -8.90
CA VAL A 109 -6.08 -5.24 -8.64
C VAL A 109 -7.53 -5.05 -9.06
N ALA A 110 -8.38 -4.66 -8.11
CA ALA A 110 -9.78 -4.37 -8.40
C ALA A 110 -9.99 -2.93 -8.87
N GLU A 111 -9.17 -2.01 -8.37
CA GLU A 111 -9.31 -0.57 -8.57
C GLU A 111 -8.00 0.13 -8.22
N VAL A 112 -7.76 1.28 -8.82
CA VAL A 112 -6.72 2.23 -8.40
C VAL A 112 -7.34 3.60 -8.16
N PHE A 113 -6.74 4.37 -7.25
CA PHE A 113 -7.15 5.73 -6.98
C PHE A 113 -5.96 6.61 -6.59
N LEU A 114 -6.16 7.92 -6.67
CA LEU A 114 -5.14 8.91 -6.32
C LEU A 114 -5.48 9.54 -4.97
N LEU A 115 -4.54 9.48 -4.04
CA LEU A 115 -4.64 10.12 -2.73
C LEU A 115 -3.77 11.40 -2.74
N PRO A 116 -4.39 12.61 -2.80
CA PRO A 116 -3.63 13.84 -2.91
C PRO A 116 -2.76 14.10 -1.66
N ALA A 117 -1.51 14.51 -1.87
CA ALA A 117 -0.59 14.87 -0.78
C ALA A 117 -1.18 15.99 0.09
N LYS A 118 -1.80 16.99 -0.53
CA LYS A 118 -2.48 18.08 0.18
C LYS A 118 -3.58 17.58 1.11
N TRP A 119 -4.35 16.56 0.69
CA TRP A 119 -5.37 15.97 1.56
C TRP A 119 -4.73 15.32 2.79
N LEU A 120 -3.61 14.62 2.63
CA LEU A 120 -2.88 14.00 3.74
C LEU A 120 -2.35 15.04 4.75
N GLU A 121 -1.87 16.20 4.28
CA GLU A 121 -1.44 17.32 5.14
C GLU A 121 -2.59 17.86 6.02
N GLU A 122 -3.81 17.86 5.47
CA GLU A 122 -5.00 18.40 6.13
C GLU A 122 -5.75 17.36 6.97
N ASN A 123 -5.49 16.06 6.77
CA ASN A 123 -6.21 14.94 7.37
C ASN A 123 -5.26 13.93 8.01
N PRO A 124 -4.77 14.19 9.22
CA PRO A 124 -3.92 13.23 9.93
C PRO A 124 -4.69 11.92 10.21
N PRO A 125 -3.99 10.79 10.38
CA PRO A 125 -4.63 9.51 10.67
C PRO A 125 -5.35 9.52 12.01
N VAL A 126 -6.41 8.72 12.10
CA VAL A 126 -6.99 8.37 13.39
C VAL A 126 -6.23 7.15 13.93
N HIS A 127 -5.80 7.22 15.18
CA HIS A 127 -5.08 6.14 15.84
C HIS A 127 -6.05 5.25 16.63
N TYR A 128 -6.05 3.96 16.36
CA TYR A 128 -6.84 2.99 17.09
C TYR A 128 -5.95 2.00 17.84
N ASP A 129 -6.29 1.75 19.11
CA ASP A 129 -5.80 0.61 19.86
C ASP A 129 -6.80 -0.55 19.70
N LEU A 130 -6.47 -1.49 18.83
CA LEU A 130 -7.37 -2.59 18.45
C LEU A 130 -7.71 -3.52 19.61
N ALA A 131 -6.92 -3.51 20.70
CA ALA A 131 -7.20 -4.29 21.89
C ALA A 131 -8.15 -3.57 22.87
N ALA A 132 -8.12 -2.24 22.88
CA ALA A 132 -8.86 -1.41 23.82
C ALA A 132 -10.11 -0.77 23.23
N THR A 133 -10.14 -0.56 21.90
CA THR A 133 -11.29 0.10 21.23
C THR A 133 -12.41 -0.91 21.00
N PRO A 134 -13.64 -0.65 21.49
CA PRO A 134 -14.79 -1.48 21.19
C PRO A 134 -15.09 -1.54 19.68
N ASP A 135 -15.62 -2.68 19.21
CA ASP A 135 -15.91 -2.88 17.78
C ASP A 135 -16.88 -1.82 17.23
N GLU A 136 -17.85 -1.35 18.02
CA GLU A 136 -18.83 -0.31 17.66
C GLU A 136 -18.20 1.09 17.48
N GLU A 137 -17.00 1.31 17.96
CA GLU A 137 -16.25 2.57 17.81
C GLU A 137 -15.25 2.52 16.63
N LEU A 138 -15.06 1.34 16.03
CA LEU A 138 -14.18 1.18 14.87
C LEU A 138 -14.94 1.48 13.56
N PRO A 139 -14.26 2.05 12.55
CA PRO A 139 -14.84 2.21 11.22
C PRO A 139 -15.31 0.87 10.65
N GLU A 140 -16.50 0.87 10.01
CA GLU A 140 -17.10 -0.36 9.43
C GLU A 140 -16.13 -1.06 8.45
N LYS A 141 -15.41 -0.30 7.62
CA LYS A 141 -14.41 -0.85 6.70
C LYS A 141 -13.25 -1.49 7.44
N LEU A 142 -12.74 -0.85 8.49
CA LEU A 142 -11.67 -1.43 9.30
C LEU A 142 -12.11 -2.73 9.96
N LEU A 143 -13.32 -2.79 10.49
CA LEU A 143 -13.92 -4.02 11.01
C LEU A 143 -14.01 -5.13 9.94
N GLY A 144 -14.43 -4.76 8.73
CA GLY A 144 -14.48 -5.66 7.58
C GLY A 144 -13.11 -6.27 7.28
N TYR A 145 -12.06 -5.46 7.23
CA TYR A 145 -10.68 -5.93 7.01
C TYR A 145 -10.18 -6.82 8.15
N LEU A 146 -10.38 -6.37 9.40
CA LEU A 146 -9.96 -7.13 10.59
C LEU A 146 -10.61 -8.51 10.68
N SER A 147 -11.81 -8.70 10.12
CA SER A 147 -12.47 -10.00 10.10
C SER A 147 -11.66 -11.08 9.36
N ASN A 148 -10.78 -10.70 8.44
CA ASN A 148 -9.91 -11.61 7.68
C ASN A 148 -8.72 -12.12 8.50
N TYR A 149 -8.44 -11.52 9.68
CA TYR A 149 -7.23 -11.81 10.48
C TYR A 149 -7.51 -12.63 11.75
N GLY A 150 -8.75 -13.04 11.97
CA GLY A 150 -9.13 -13.82 13.16
C GLY A 150 -8.74 -13.11 14.47
N ASP A 151 -8.12 -13.85 15.42
CA ASP A 151 -7.77 -13.29 16.73
C ASP A 151 -6.63 -12.25 16.70
N TYR A 152 -5.89 -12.14 15.62
CA TYR A 152 -4.84 -11.12 15.45
C TYR A 152 -5.39 -9.68 15.49
N ARG A 153 -6.70 -9.50 15.17
CA ARG A 153 -7.37 -8.20 15.23
C ARG A 153 -7.36 -7.55 16.60
N LYS A 154 -7.14 -8.32 17.67
CA LYS A 154 -7.21 -7.86 19.07
C LYS A 154 -5.89 -7.34 19.60
N THR A 155 -4.86 -7.29 18.81
CA THR A 155 -3.53 -6.89 19.28
C THR A 155 -2.95 -5.78 18.42
N GLY A 156 -2.43 -4.75 19.09
CA GLY A 156 -1.64 -3.69 18.48
C GLY A 156 -2.42 -2.40 18.20
N GLN A 157 -1.66 -1.44 17.74
CA GLN A 157 -2.16 -0.12 17.33
C GLN A 157 -2.13 -0.04 15.82
N THR A 158 -3.09 0.71 15.24
CA THR A 158 -3.11 1.00 13.82
C THR A 158 -3.49 2.45 13.56
N ASP A 159 -2.88 3.01 12.52
CA ASP A 159 -3.31 4.24 11.91
C ASP A 159 -4.41 3.93 10.88
N TYR A 160 -5.36 4.81 10.75
CA TYR A 160 -6.47 4.70 9.80
C TYR A 160 -6.74 6.04 9.14
N TYR A 161 -6.84 6.01 7.80
CA TYR A 161 -7.35 7.10 7.00
C TYR A 161 -8.61 6.64 6.28
N GLU A 162 -9.52 7.55 6.00
CA GLU A 162 -10.68 7.30 5.14
C GLU A 162 -10.75 8.39 4.07
N TYR A 163 -10.57 7.98 2.82
CA TYR A 163 -10.58 8.87 1.67
C TYR A 163 -11.52 8.33 0.60
N GLU A 164 -12.53 9.11 0.20
CA GLU A 164 -13.50 8.77 -0.85
C GLU A 164 -14.09 7.36 -0.72
N GLY A 165 -14.37 6.94 0.52
CA GLY A 165 -14.88 5.62 0.82
C GLY A 165 -13.82 4.50 0.83
N HIS A 166 -12.52 4.80 0.70
CA HIS A 166 -11.44 3.84 0.88
C HIS A 166 -10.90 3.90 2.30
N GLY A 167 -10.85 2.75 2.96
CA GLY A 167 -10.20 2.61 4.27
C GLY A 167 -8.73 2.23 4.10
N ILE A 168 -7.82 3.06 4.58
CA ILE A 168 -6.39 2.83 4.50
C ILE A 168 -5.86 2.58 5.91
N TRP A 169 -5.25 1.42 6.13
CA TRP A 169 -4.82 0.99 7.47
C TRP A 169 -3.54 0.16 7.45
N GLY A 170 -3.09 -0.28 8.60
CA GLY A 170 -2.01 -1.26 8.74
C GLY A 170 -0.69 -0.78 8.15
N LEU A 171 -0.08 -1.61 7.28
CA LEU A 171 1.22 -1.30 6.69
C LEU A 171 1.15 -0.05 5.81
N THR A 172 0.12 0.05 4.98
CA THR A 172 -0.06 1.18 4.04
C THR A 172 -0.16 2.50 4.80
N ALA A 173 -1.05 2.59 5.80
CA ALA A 173 -1.17 3.79 6.64
C ALA A 173 0.13 4.13 7.37
N ARG A 174 0.85 3.10 7.89
CA ARG A 174 2.14 3.29 8.57
C ARG A 174 3.23 3.83 7.64
N ILE A 175 3.23 3.41 6.37
CA ILE A 175 4.15 3.95 5.37
C ILE A 175 3.79 5.39 5.06
N ILE A 176 2.53 5.69 4.76
CA ILE A 176 2.02 7.03 4.50
C ILE A 176 2.44 7.99 5.63
N GLY A 177 2.22 7.62 6.88
CA GLY A 177 2.60 8.44 8.05
C GLY A 177 4.10 8.72 8.20
N LYS A 178 4.97 7.95 7.50
CA LYS A 178 6.42 8.17 7.49
C LYS A 178 6.92 9.04 6.34
N LEU A 179 6.09 9.33 5.34
CA LEU A 179 6.50 10.12 4.18
C LEU A 179 6.70 11.61 4.51
N GLY A 180 6.21 12.09 5.65
CA GLY A 180 6.47 13.43 6.18
C GLY A 180 5.90 14.52 5.29
N TYR A 181 4.59 14.69 5.36
CA TYR A 181 3.86 15.79 4.72
C TYR A 181 3.98 17.08 5.49
#